data_581480c866ef97b03c4ac294c93e6da6
#
_entry.id   581480c866ef97b03c4ac294c93e6da6
#
_cell.length_a   1.000
_cell.length_b   1.000
_cell.length_c   1.000
_cell.angle_alpha   90.00
_cell.angle_beta   90.00
_cell.angle_gamma   90.00
#
_symmetry.space_group_name_H-M   'P 1'
#
loop_
_entity.id
_entity.type
_entity.pdbx_description
1 polymer ?
#
loop_
_entity_poly.entity_id
_entity_poly.type
_entity_poly.pdbx_seq_one_letter_code
_entity_poly.pdbx_strand_id
1 'polypeptide(L)'
;MKKTNILFLISFIFFSQHLSAQNYITAGLNIDFGFNCNEEVINEIGIIIPKPAVYVGFNIFKEDTKIGFHFDGNITFSHNEKELCLGFASLLAPSFLLRLEKESGFIISPGLSFGFLLGGSSNKDPNKQSTLGLAYVGIGSNIMYFFKSGFSIGLNLNYYPLMFVYYSRKENNMSKKIEKTETGFSIGITIGYTDCLK
;
A
#
# COMPACT_ATOMS: atom_id res chain seq x y z
N MET A 1 26.00 -9.58 0.56
CA MET A 1 25.23 -8.67 -0.33
C MET A 1 25.96 -8.55 -1.65
N LYS A 2 25.32 -8.92 -2.76
CA LYS A 2 25.94 -8.91 -4.08
C LYS A 2 26.19 -7.46 -4.53
N LYS A 3 27.39 -7.19 -5.08
CA LYS A 3 27.84 -5.86 -5.59
C LYS A 3 26.82 -5.17 -6.52
N THR A 4 25.97 -5.94 -7.19
CA THR A 4 24.93 -5.46 -8.12
C THR A 4 23.85 -4.60 -7.42
N ASN A 5 23.48 -4.90 -6.19
CA ASN A 5 22.44 -4.16 -5.47
C ASN A 5 22.93 -2.78 -5.00
N ILE A 6 24.24 -2.68 -4.72
CA ILE A 6 24.86 -1.41 -4.33
C ILE A 6 24.98 -0.48 -5.55
N LEU A 7 25.31 -1.04 -6.72
CA LEU A 7 25.39 -0.26 -7.96
C LEU A 7 24.01 0.31 -8.36
N PHE A 8 22.95 -0.47 -8.19
CA PHE A 8 21.58 -0.03 -8.48
C PHE A 8 21.14 1.09 -7.52
N LEU A 9 21.45 0.97 -6.23
CA LEU A 9 21.16 1.99 -5.23
C LEU A 9 21.97 3.28 -5.49
N ILE A 10 23.25 3.14 -5.81
CA ILE A 10 24.13 4.27 -6.15
C ILE A 10 23.66 4.94 -7.44
N SER A 11 23.29 4.17 -8.48
CA SER A 11 22.74 4.73 -9.73
C SER A 11 21.43 5.46 -9.48
N PHE A 12 20.56 4.94 -8.63
CA PHE A 12 19.31 5.61 -8.27
C PHE A 12 19.55 6.92 -7.51
N ILE A 13 20.52 6.95 -6.58
CA ILE A 13 20.92 8.16 -5.85
C ILE A 13 21.59 9.16 -6.79
N PHE A 14 22.47 8.74 -7.71
CA PHE A 14 23.09 9.61 -8.70
C PHE A 14 22.09 10.17 -9.72
N PHE A 15 21.11 9.37 -10.13
CA PHE A 15 20.05 9.84 -11.04
C PHE A 15 19.15 10.89 -10.37
N SER A 16 18.94 10.78 -9.06
CA SER A 16 18.16 11.77 -8.29
C SER A 16 18.89 13.10 -8.08
N GLN A 17 20.22 13.12 -8.07
CA GLN A 17 21.02 14.34 -7.85
C GLN A 17 21.21 15.21 -9.11
N HIS A 18 21.03 14.65 -10.31
CA HIS A 18 21.19 15.39 -11.58
C HIS A 18 19.87 15.92 -12.19
N LEU A 19 18.74 15.58 -11.60
CA LEU A 19 17.48 16.21 -11.93
C LEU A 19 17.28 17.34 -10.93
N SER A 20 17.31 18.58 -11.35
CA SER A 20 16.71 19.70 -10.61
C SER A 20 15.20 19.42 -10.55
N ALA A 21 14.79 18.62 -9.57
CA ALA A 21 13.48 18.03 -9.46
C ALA A 21 12.82 18.56 -8.21
N GLN A 22 11.58 18.93 -8.31
CA GLN A 22 10.76 19.14 -7.11
C GLN A 22 10.33 17.78 -6.59
N ASN A 23 10.95 17.35 -5.51
CA ASN A 23 10.64 16.08 -4.87
C ASN A 23 9.74 16.31 -3.67
N TYR A 24 8.66 15.55 -3.58
CA TYR A 24 7.80 15.56 -2.41
C TYR A 24 7.89 14.20 -1.72
N ILE A 25 8.17 14.21 -0.43
CA ILE A 25 8.10 13.04 0.43
C ILE A 25 6.90 13.22 1.35
N THR A 26 6.05 12.22 1.38
CA THR A 26 4.93 12.16 2.32
C THR A 26 5.15 11.00 3.27
N ALA A 27 5.07 11.24 4.56
CA ALA A 27 5.06 10.21 5.58
C ALA A 27 3.81 10.36 6.46
N GLY A 28 3.15 9.27 6.79
CA GLY A 28 1.91 9.34 7.55
C GLY A 28 1.30 8.00 7.89
N LEU A 29 0.03 8.05 8.24
CA LEU A 29 -0.81 6.89 8.49
C LEU A 29 -1.83 6.75 7.39
N ASN A 30 -2.02 5.54 6.93
CA ASN A 30 -3.09 5.16 6.01
C ASN A 30 -4.06 4.21 6.73
N ILE A 31 -5.34 4.39 6.52
CA ILE A 31 -6.37 3.47 6.96
C ILE A 31 -7.07 2.95 5.71
N ASP A 32 -6.84 1.69 5.40
CA ASP A 32 -7.36 1.04 4.20
C ASP A 32 -8.57 0.18 4.54
N PHE A 33 -9.64 0.36 3.79
CA PHE A 33 -10.87 -0.43 3.85
C PHE A 33 -10.88 -1.34 2.63
N GLY A 34 -10.55 -2.61 2.83
CA GLY A 34 -10.58 -3.61 1.77
C GLY A 34 -11.96 -4.25 1.66
N PHE A 35 -12.41 -4.42 0.44
CA PHE A 35 -13.65 -5.11 0.11
C PHE A 35 -13.34 -6.29 -0.80
N ASN A 36 -13.71 -7.49 -0.35
CA ASN A 36 -13.67 -8.69 -1.16
C ASN A 36 -15.07 -8.99 -1.68
N CYS A 37 -15.18 -9.43 -2.92
CA CYS A 37 -16.45 -9.75 -3.56
C CYS A 37 -16.93 -11.18 -3.29
N ASN A 38 -16.18 -12.02 -2.58
CA ASN A 38 -16.53 -13.41 -2.33
C ASN A 38 -17.04 -13.65 -0.92
N GLU A 39 -18.32 -14.00 -0.80
CA GLU A 39 -18.98 -14.28 0.49
C GLU A 39 -18.32 -15.41 1.28
N GLU A 40 -17.82 -16.47 0.61
CA GLU A 40 -17.17 -17.59 1.28
C GLU A 40 -15.89 -17.15 1.97
N VAL A 41 -15.07 -16.33 1.29
CA VAL A 41 -13.83 -15.76 1.86
C VAL A 41 -14.17 -14.79 3.00
N ILE A 42 -15.20 -13.96 2.84
CA ILE A 42 -15.67 -13.06 3.89
C ILE A 42 -16.15 -13.82 5.12
N ASN A 43 -16.89 -14.90 4.95
CA ASN A 43 -17.43 -15.69 6.05
C ASN A 43 -16.36 -16.47 6.82
N GLU A 44 -15.27 -16.89 6.15
CA GLU A 44 -14.19 -17.67 6.79
C GLU A 44 -13.08 -16.79 7.40
N ILE A 45 -12.71 -15.72 6.72
CA ILE A 45 -11.62 -14.83 7.12
C ILE A 45 -12.15 -13.60 7.87
N GLY A 46 -13.44 -13.33 7.76
CA GLY A 46 -14.07 -12.10 8.22
C GLY A 46 -13.88 -10.96 7.22
N ILE A 47 -14.66 -9.90 7.38
CA ILE A 47 -14.42 -8.64 6.67
C ILE A 47 -13.04 -8.16 7.09
N ILE A 48 -12.18 -7.88 6.11
CA ILE A 48 -10.90 -7.24 6.37
C ILE A 48 -11.18 -5.80 6.80
N ILE A 49 -11.42 -5.67 8.09
CA ILE A 49 -11.71 -4.42 8.78
C ILE A 49 -10.54 -3.44 8.60
N PRO A 50 -10.78 -2.13 8.74
CA PRO A 50 -9.81 -1.09 8.47
C PRO A 50 -8.44 -1.42 9.07
N LYS A 51 -7.43 -1.47 8.21
CA LYS A 51 -6.06 -1.79 8.60
C LYS A 51 -5.26 -0.51 8.65
N PRO A 52 -4.82 -0.09 9.84
CA PRO A 52 -3.85 0.97 9.94
C PRO A 52 -2.54 0.54 9.30
N ALA A 53 -1.98 1.39 8.48
CA ALA A 53 -0.70 1.19 7.83
C ALA A 53 0.18 2.43 8.03
N VAL A 54 1.48 2.22 8.12
CA VAL A 54 2.45 3.29 7.97
C VAL A 54 2.62 3.54 6.47
N TYR A 55 2.44 4.78 6.06
CA TYR A 55 2.54 5.23 4.68
C TYR A 55 3.81 6.04 4.45
N VAL A 56 4.52 5.74 3.38
CA VAL A 56 5.61 6.58 2.86
C VAL A 56 5.46 6.67 1.35
N GLY A 57 5.33 7.88 0.84
CA GLY A 57 5.17 8.17 -0.59
C GLY A 57 6.24 9.13 -1.09
N PHE A 58 6.73 8.86 -2.29
CA PHE A 58 7.68 9.68 -3.02
C PHE A 58 7.05 10.16 -4.33
N ASN A 59 7.10 11.47 -4.55
CA ASN A 59 6.68 12.08 -5.80
C ASN A 59 7.84 12.88 -6.37
N ILE A 60 8.27 12.53 -7.56
CA ILE A 60 9.41 13.13 -8.27
C ILE A 60 8.87 13.86 -9.49
N PHE A 61 8.98 15.18 -9.52
CA PHE A 61 8.60 16.00 -10.66
C PHE A 61 9.84 16.62 -11.30
N LYS A 62 9.92 16.57 -12.62
CA LYS A 62 10.92 17.33 -13.35
C LYS A 62 10.66 18.82 -13.13
N GLU A 63 11.73 19.63 -13.00
CA GLU A 63 11.64 21.09 -12.86
C GLU A 63 10.72 21.69 -13.92
N ASP A 64 9.90 22.65 -13.52
CA ASP A 64 8.90 23.33 -14.36
C ASP A 64 7.82 22.45 -14.98
N THR A 65 7.75 21.17 -14.64
CA THR A 65 6.69 20.28 -15.11
C THR A 65 5.66 19.99 -14.02
N LYS A 66 4.43 19.74 -14.45
CA LYS A 66 3.34 19.27 -13.60
C LYS A 66 3.16 17.75 -13.68
N ILE A 67 4.05 17.07 -14.41
CA ILE A 67 4.02 15.62 -14.61
C ILE A 67 5.28 15.05 -13.98
N GLY A 68 5.10 14.01 -13.19
CA GLY A 68 6.15 13.35 -12.46
C GLY A 68 5.90 11.85 -12.32
N PHE A 69 6.54 11.28 -11.34
CA PHE A 69 6.46 9.87 -11.01
C PHE A 69 6.17 9.70 -9.52
N HIS A 70 5.29 8.79 -9.19
CA HIS A 70 4.91 8.42 -7.84
C HIS A 70 5.30 6.98 -7.52
N PHE A 71 5.84 6.80 -6.34
CA PHE A 71 6.03 5.51 -5.73
C PHE A 71 5.68 5.62 -4.25
N ASP A 72 4.87 4.71 -3.75
CA ASP A 72 4.58 4.62 -2.33
C ASP A 72 4.78 3.23 -1.76
N GLY A 73 4.78 3.16 -0.43
CA GLY A 73 4.78 1.93 0.33
C GLY A 73 3.90 2.08 1.57
N ASN A 74 3.04 1.10 1.76
CA ASN A 74 2.20 0.96 2.94
C ASN A 74 2.59 -0.32 3.67
N ILE A 75 2.95 -0.21 4.95
CA ILE A 75 3.22 -1.35 5.80
C ILE A 75 2.09 -1.46 6.81
N THR A 76 1.34 -2.55 6.70
CA THR A 76 0.20 -2.84 7.55
C THR A 76 0.58 -3.80 8.64
N PHE A 77 0.20 -3.46 9.85
CA PHE A 77 0.27 -4.33 11.01
C PHE A 77 -1.14 -4.50 11.57
N SER A 78 -1.61 -5.72 11.70
CA SER A 78 -2.85 -6.02 12.38
C SER A 78 -2.62 -7.15 13.37
N HIS A 79 -3.01 -6.92 14.61
CA HIS A 79 -2.98 -7.93 15.65
C HIS A 79 -4.34 -7.93 16.33
N ASN A 80 -5.03 -9.05 16.25
CA ASN A 80 -6.17 -9.33 17.12
C ASN A 80 -5.79 -10.48 18.07
N GLU A 81 -6.65 -10.80 19.04
CA GLU A 81 -6.36 -11.80 20.09
C GLU A 81 -5.96 -13.19 19.54
N LYS A 82 -6.20 -13.46 18.27
CA LYS A 82 -6.01 -14.78 17.66
C LYS A 82 -5.07 -14.78 16.46
N GLU A 83 -4.90 -13.65 15.77
CA GLU A 83 -4.18 -13.59 14.50
C GLU A 83 -3.26 -12.38 14.42
N LEU A 84 -2.06 -12.61 13.92
CA LEU A 84 -1.09 -11.60 13.55
C LEU A 84 -1.05 -11.51 12.02
N CYS A 85 -1.23 -10.34 11.47
CA CYS A 85 -1.10 -10.09 10.04
C CYS A 85 -0.05 -9.01 9.76
N LEU A 86 0.78 -9.27 8.78
CA LEU A 86 1.75 -8.33 8.21
C LEU A 86 1.45 -8.16 6.73
N GLY A 87 1.34 -6.94 6.27
CA GLY A 87 1.07 -6.63 4.87
C GLY A 87 1.96 -5.54 4.33
N PHE A 88 2.13 -5.55 3.03
CA PHE A 88 2.77 -4.51 2.24
C PHE A 88 1.90 -4.21 1.04
N ALA A 89 1.69 -2.93 0.75
CA ALA A 89 1.05 -2.44 -0.45
C ALA A 89 1.88 -1.32 -1.07
N SER A 90 1.85 -1.21 -2.38
CA SER A 90 2.58 -0.18 -3.12
C SER A 90 1.82 0.24 -4.36
N LEU A 91 1.93 1.52 -4.71
CA LEU A 91 1.45 2.10 -5.95
C LEU A 91 2.65 2.64 -6.74
N LEU A 92 2.69 2.31 -8.02
CA LEU A 92 3.65 2.82 -8.99
C LEU A 92 2.88 3.56 -10.08
N ALA A 93 3.08 4.87 -10.21
CA ALA A 93 2.21 5.69 -11.01
C ALA A 93 2.90 6.91 -11.66
N PRO A 94 2.45 7.36 -12.83
CA PRO A 94 2.65 8.76 -13.21
C PRO A 94 1.96 9.67 -12.19
N SER A 95 2.52 10.84 -11.96
CA SER A 95 2.01 11.83 -11.02
C SER A 95 1.69 13.14 -11.72
N PHE A 96 0.57 13.74 -11.33
CA PHE A 96 0.13 15.04 -11.83
C PHE A 96 0.00 16.02 -10.67
N LEU A 97 0.76 17.11 -10.74
CA LEU A 97 0.74 18.17 -9.73
C LEU A 97 -0.17 19.31 -10.17
N LEU A 98 -1.21 19.56 -9.39
CA LEU A 98 -2.12 20.69 -9.54
C LEU A 98 -1.91 21.66 -8.37
N ARG A 99 -1.17 22.73 -8.61
CA ARG A 99 -0.96 23.78 -7.59
C ARG A 99 -2.16 24.70 -7.58
N LEU A 100 -2.69 24.94 -6.38
CA LEU A 100 -3.71 25.99 -6.14
C LEU A 100 -3.05 27.28 -5.71
N GLU A 101 -1.98 27.20 -4.91
CA GLU A 101 -1.16 28.30 -4.39
C GLU A 101 0.31 27.90 -4.44
N LYS A 102 1.22 28.83 -4.07
CA LYS A 102 2.67 28.57 -4.12
C LYS A 102 3.12 27.35 -3.31
N GLU A 103 2.42 27.02 -2.23
CA GLU A 103 2.83 26.02 -1.24
C GLU A 103 1.73 25.02 -0.91
N SER A 104 0.63 24.98 -1.68
CA SER A 104 -0.46 24.01 -1.51
C SER A 104 -0.95 23.49 -2.86
N GLY A 105 -1.49 22.28 -2.88
CA GLY A 105 -2.01 21.70 -4.11
C GLY A 105 -2.44 20.25 -3.98
N PHE A 106 -2.80 19.70 -5.13
CA PHE A 106 -3.13 18.29 -5.28
C PHE A 106 -2.03 17.55 -6.05
N ILE A 107 -1.76 16.32 -5.62
CA ILE A 107 -1.02 15.33 -6.38
C ILE A 107 -1.99 14.19 -6.70
N ILE A 108 -2.13 13.86 -7.99
CA ILE A 108 -2.97 12.76 -8.46
C ILE A 108 -2.07 11.75 -9.16
N SER A 109 -2.11 10.51 -8.72
CA SER A 109 -1.18 9.46 -9.17
C SER A 109 -1.93 8.18 -9.53
N PRO A 110 -2.51 8.08 -10.74
CA PRO A 110 -3.13 6.85 -11.22
C PRO A 110 -2.07 5.87 -11.73
N GLY A 111 -2.14 4.60 -11.34
CA GLY A 111 -1.13 3.64 -11.79
C GLY A 111 -1.37 2.19 -11.38
N LEU A 112 -0.28 1.43 -11.27
CA LEU A 112 -0.30 0.02 -10.90
C LEU A 112 -0.18 -0.13 -9.38
N SER A 113 -1.09 -0.88 -8.80
CA SER A 113 -1.10 -1.21 -7.39
C SER A 113 -0.81 -2.70 -7.21
N PHE A 114 0.05 -3.02 -6.25
CA PHE A 114 0.39 -4.40 -5.91
C PHE A 114 0.71 -4.52 -4.42
N GLY A 115 0.57 -5.73 -3.92
CA GLY A 115 0.91 -5.98 -2.52
C GLY A 115 0.66 -7.41 -2.10
N PHE A 116 0.94 -7.64 -0.82
CA PHE A 116 0.66 -8.90 -0.17
C PHE A 116 0.25 -8.68 1.28
N LEU A 117 -0.45 -9.67 1.83
CA LEU A 117 -0.77 -9.78 3.24
C LEU A 117 -0.50 -11.22 3.68
N LEU A 118 0.24 -11.38 4.75
CA LEU A 118 0.50 -12.66 5.39
C LEU A 118 -0.04 -12.62 6.80
N GLY A 119 -0.73 -13.67 7.20
CA GLY A 119 -1.30 -13.79 8.54
C GLY A 119 -1.26 -15.22 9.05
N GLY A 120 -1.36 -15.35 10.36
CA GLY A 120 -1.43 -16.65 11.01
C GLY A 120 -1.93 -16.55 12.43
N SER A 121 -2.51 -17.65 12.94
CA SER A 121 -2.97 -17.68 14.32
C SER A 121 -1.79 -17.83 15.28
N SER A 122 -1.80 -17.02 16.32
CA SER A 122 -0.87 -17.10 17.43
C SER A 122 -1.30 -18.11 18.52
N ASN A 123 -2.31 -18.95 18.22
CA ASN A 123 -2.86 -19.84 19.23
C ASN A 123 -1.83 -20.89 19.64
N LYS A 124 -1.58 -21.02 20.95
CA LYS A 124 -0.66 -22.03 21.51
C LYS A 124 -1.14 -23.46 21.34
N ASP A 125 -2.38 -23.66 20.91
CA ASP A 125 -2.94 -24.98 20.63
C ASP A 125 -2.56 -25.39 19.19
N PRO A 126 -1.69 -26.41 19.00
CA PRO A 126 -1.27 -26.88 17.68
C PRO A 126 -2.42 -27.45 16.86
N ASN A 127 -3.58 -27.72 17.48
CA ASN A 127 -4.78 -28.21 16.80
C ASN A 127 -5.68 -27.07 16.26
N LYS A 128 -5.34 -25.81 16.55
CA LYS A 128 -6.08 -24.62 16.11
C LYS A 128 -5.12 -23.63 15.46
N GLN A 129 -4.69 -23.92 14.26
CA GLN A 129 -3.81 -23.05 13.49
C GLN A 129 -4.51 -22.54 12.25
N SER A 130 -4.34 -21.26 11.94
CA SER A 130 -4.76 -20.68 10.66
C SER A 130 -3.57 -19.99 9.99
N THR A 131 -3.56 -20.02 8.66
CA THR A 131 -2.61 -19.30 7.83
C THR A 131 -3.38 -18.58 6.74
N LEU A 132 -3.11 -17.30 6.58
CA LEU A 132 -3.66 -16.45 5.53
C LEU A 132 -2.54 -15.92 4.67
N GLY A 133 -2.68 -16.04 3.36
CA GLY A 133 -1.83 -15.39 2.37
C GLY A 133 -2.70 -14.69 1.35
N LEU A 134 -2.46 -13.41 1.12
CA LEU A 134 -3.04 -12.65 0.03
C LEU A 134 -1.91 -12.06 -0.79
N ALA A 135 -2.02 -12.15 -2.12
CA ALA A 135 -1.19 -11.39 -3.03
C ALA A 135 -2.09 -10.78 -4.11
N TYR A 136 -1.87 -9.54 -4.43
CA TYR A 136 -2.74 -8.82 -5.36
C TYR A 136 -1.96 -7.91 -6.29
N VAL A 137 -2.50 -7.78 -7.50
CA VAL A 137 -2.05 -6.83 -8.52
C VAL A 137 -3.28 -6.17 -9.12
N GLY A 138 -3.20 -4.88 -9.35
CA GLY A 138 -4.31 -4.14 -9.90
C GLY A 138 -3.96 -2.74 -10.37
N ILE A 139 -4.98 -1.93 -10.48
CA ILE A 139 -4.88 -0.52 -10.80
C ILE A 139 -5.34 0.29 -9.60
N GLY A 140 -4.67 1.41 -9.37
CA GLY A 140 -5.00 2.27 -8.24
C GLY A 140 -4.81 3.74 -8.57
N SER A 141 -5.22 4.58 -7.66
CA SER A 141 -4.96 6.01 -7.71
C SER A 141 -4.77 6.54 -6.30
N ASN A 142 -3.74 7.34 -6.12
CA ASN A 142 -3.55 8.16 -4.93
C ASN A 142 -3.90 9.60 -5.29
N ILE A 143 -4.78 10.21 -4.51
CA ILE A 143 -5.16 11.63 -4.62
C ILE A 143 -4.79 12.28 -3.30
N MET A 144 -3.76 13.11 -3.29
CA MET A 144 -3.22 13.73 -2.09
C MET A 144 -3.39 15.25 -2.18
N TYR A 145 -3.97 15.85 -1.17
CA TYR A 145 -3.93 17.29 -0.95
C TYR A 145 -2.90 17.62 0.11
N PHE A 146 -2.00 18.54 -0.17
CA PHE A 146 -1.04 19.06 0.79
C PHE A 146 -1.27 20.54 1.04
N PHE A 147 -1.24 20.90 2.32
CA PHE A 147 -1.42 22.25 2.82
C PHE A 147 -0.07 22.96 2.90
N LYS A 148 -0.10 24.28 2.95
CA LYS A 148 1.09 25.12 3.18
C LYS A 148 1.89 24.74 4.44
N SER A 149 1.23 24.22 5.45
CA SER A 149 1.85 23.75 6.70
C SER A 149 2.64 22.45 6.55
N GLY A 150 2.58 21.79 5.37
CA GLY A 150 3.08 20.43 5.16
C GLY A 150 2.10 19.35 5.56
N PHE A 151 1.05 19.63 6.32
CA PHE A 151 0.00 18.66 6.58
C PHE A 151 -0.62 18.18 5.25
N SER A 152 -0.94 16.89 5.17
CA SER A 152 -1.53 16.33 3.97
C SER A 152 -2.63 15.33 4.30
N ILE A 153 -3.62 15.28 3.42
CA ILE A 153 -4.70 14.31 3.46
C ILE A 153 -4.85 13.70 2.07
N GLY A 154 -4.99 12.39 2.01
CA GLY A 154 -5.08 11.65 0.76
C GLY A 154 -6.21 10.64 0.75
N LEU A 155 -6.62 10.30 -0.47
CA LEU A 155 -7.57 9.24 -0.78
C LEU A 155 -6.87 8.23 -1.70
N ASN A 156 -6.86 6.96 -1.30
CA ASN A 156 -6.36 5.86 -2.10
C ASN A 156 -7.54 5.04 -2.61
N LEU A 157 -7.57 4.80 -3.90
CA LEU A 157 -8.59 3.99 -4.56
C LEU A 157 -7.87 2.88 -5.32
N ASN A 158 -8.18 1.62 -5.04
CA ASN A 158 -7.56 0.50 -5.73
C ASN A 158 -8.60 -0.52 -6.16
N TYR A 159 -8.41 -1.06 -7.36
CA TYR A 159 -9.14 -2.20 -7.89
C TYR A 159 -8.17 -3.31 -8.24
N TYR A 160 -8.42 -4.50 -7.73
CA TYR A 160 -7.58 -5.69 -7.88
C TYR A 160 -8.31 -6.73 -8.71
N PRO A 161 -8.12 -6.76 -10.03
CA PRO A 161 -8.69 -7.80 -10.90
C PRO A 161 -8.08 -9.18 -10.61
N LEU A 162 -6.87 -9.20 -10.04
CA LEU A 162 -6.16 -10.42 -9.67
C LEU A 162 -5.76 -10.35 -8.20
N MET A 163 -6.47 -11.09 -7.37
CA MET A 163 -6.16 -11.28 -5.96
C MET A 163 -6.09 -12.77 -5.66
N PHE A 164 -4.90 -13.26 -5.35
CA PHE A 164 -4.68 -14.64 -4.96
C PHE A 164 -4.91 -14.77 -3.47
N VAL A 165 -5.86 -15.62 -3.09
CA VAL A 165 -6.21 -15.89 -1.70
C VAL A 165 -5.79 -17.31 -1.36
N TYR A 166 -4.95 -17.43 -0.35
CA TYR A 166 -4.60 -18.68 0.30
C TYR A 166 -5.07 -18.62 1.75
N TYR A 167 -5.90 -19.55 2.15
CA TYR A 167 -6.31 -19.69 3.53
C TYR A 167 -6.26 -21.16 3.92
N SER A 168 -5.67 -21.47 5.05
CA SER A 168 -5.65 -22.80 5.63
C SER A 168 -5.99 -22.71 7.11
N ARG A 169 -6.94 -23.51 7.55
CA ARG A 169 -7.31 -23.65 8.95
C ARG A 169 -7.30 -25.11 9.36
N LYS A 170 -6.63 -25.42 10.45
CA LYS A 170 -6.64 -26.72 11.08
C LYS A 170 -7.40 -26.62 12.39
N GLU A 171 -8.43 -27.43 12.55
CA GLU A 171 -9.22 -27.50 13.78
C GLU A 171 -9.62 -28.95 14.05
N ASN A 172 -9.26 -29.49 15.22
CA ASN A 172 -9.64 -30.83 15.70
C ASN A 172 -9.42 -31.95 14.64
N ASN A 173 -8.22 -32.02 14.05
CA ASN A 173 -7.84 -32.98 12.97
C ASN A 173 -8.56 -32.78 11.61
N MET A 174 -9.42 -31.78 11.47
CA MET A 174 -9.95 -31.37 10.19
C MET A 174 -9.11 -30.23 9.62
N SER A 175 -8.80 -30.31 8.34
CA SER A 175 -8.08 -29.27 7.62
C SER A 175 -8.99 -28.70 6.53
N LYS A 176 -9.26 -27.39 6.60
CA LYS A 176 -9.93 -26.66 5.52
C LYS A 176 -8.88 -25.80 4.80
N LYS A 177 -8.84 -25.92 3.48
CA LYS A 177 -7.94 -25.14 2.63
C LYS A 177 -8.75 -24.45 1.54
N ILE A 178 -8.51 -23.17 1.34
CA ILE A 178 -9.09 -22.36 0.27
C ILE A 178 -7.91 -21.80 -0.54
N GLU A 179 -7.92 -22.05 -1.84
CA GLU A 179 -7.03 -21.47 -2.82
C GLU A 179 -7.89 -20.94 -3.96
N LYS A 180 -7.97 -19.63 -4.09
CA LYS A 180 -8.82 -18.99 -5.10
C LYS A 180 -8.15 -17.75 -5.67
N THR A 181 -8.53 -17.44 -6.90
CA THR A 181 -8.27 -16.14 -7.51
C THR A 181 -9.56 -15.34 -7.48
N GLU A 182 -9.50 -14.17 -6.90
CA GLU A 182 -10.64 -13.31 -6.62
C GLU A 182 -10.42 -11.91 -7.19
N THR A 183 -11.47 -11.12 -7.18
CA THR A 183 -11.41 -9.68 -7.42
C THR A 183 -11.68 -8.93 -6.14
N GLY A 184 -11.08 -7.76 -6.00
CA GLY A 184 -11.32 -6.91 -4.83
C GLY A 184 -11.13 -5.45 -5.15
N PHE A 185 -11.52 -4.61 -4.22
CA PHE A 185 -11.18 -3.20 -4.24
C PHE A 185 -10.87 -2.69 -2.84
N SER A 186 -10.15 -1.59 -2.75
CA SER A 186 -9.94 -0.90 -1.49
C SER A 186 -10.10 0.61 -1.63
N ILE A 187 -10.52 1.22 -0.54
CA ILE A 187 -10.55 2.67 -0.35
C ILE A 187 -9.76 2.97 0.90
N GLY A 188 -8.75 3.83 0.79
CA GLY A 188 -7.91 4.21 1.91
C GLY A 188 -7.90 5.73 2.12
N ILE A 189 -7.73 6.13 3.37
CA ILE A 189 -7.52 7.53 3.76
C ILE A 189 -6.12 7.64 4.34
N THR A 190 -5.31 8.53 3.76
CA THR A 190 -3.97 8.85 4.25
C THR A 190 -3.99 10.20 4.95
N ILE A 191 -3.40 10.26 6.13
CA ILE A 191 -3.13 11.50 6.86
C ILE A 191 -1.65 11.55 7.16
N GLY A 192 -0.98 12.61 6.78
CA GLY A 192 0.47 12.68 6.91
C GLY A 192 1.04 14.08 6.82
N TYR A 193 2.34 14.10 6.67
CA TYR A 193 3.13 15.29 6.42
C TYR A 193 3.87 15.13 5.08
N THR A 194 3.72 16.14 4.23
CA THR A 194 4.39 16.20 2.92
C THR A 194 5.43 17.31 2.97
N ASP A 195 6.67 16.98 2.70
CA ASP A 195 7.76 17.94 2.58
C ASP A 195 8.25 18.02 1.13
N CYS A 196 8.62 19.21 0.71
CA CYS A 196 9.23 19.46 -0.59
C CYS A 196 10.75 19.50 -0.41
N LEU A 197 11.41 18.48 -0.88
CA LEU A 197 12.88 18.45 -0.93
C LEU A 197 13.33 19.36 -2.06
N LYS A 198 14.07 20.40 -1.71
CA LYS A 198 14.71 21.34 -2.63
C LYS A 198 16.08 20.86 -3.03
#